data_f8040a80748882bcd81a4ab4f59fbbc4
#
_entry.id   f8040a80748882bcd81a4ab4f59fbbc4
#
_cell.length_a   1.000
_cell.length_b   1.000
_cell.length_c   1.000
_cell.angle_alpha   90.00
_cell.angle_beta   90.00
_cell.angle_gamma   90.00
#
_symmetry.space_group_name_H-M   'P 1'
#
loop_
_entity.id
_entity.type
_entity.pdbx_description
1 polymer ?
#
loop_
_entity_poly.entity_id
_entity_poly.type
_entity_poly.pdbx_seq_one_letter_code
_entity_poly.pdbx_strand_id
1 'polypeptide(L)'
;SAGNDFRLLGSDLASDGGVQLSAGNDLLVASVANSDSYDFKVRHDGETSHNIQRSVRQQGASITGGGDVVMESGNDLTVIASRLEAGEDLSLIGKGDISILAALDSDYLYSYEEDKGSFGRKRTETTETSRQDVVGSQLAAQGDVLINASKDKQGRLVGYEAAEGDVTFTSADVRSQGDTLIASAGSLTFDSAANTYSHEHHKTKKGTISARQSGQSTLSITHQGTSLQSGGDVQMMGLNGITLENTEFPQAEI
;
A
#
# COMPACT_ATOMS: atom_id res chain seq x y z
N SER A 1 23.90 10.97 -1.58
CA SER A 1 24.26 9.54 -1.53
C SER A 1 24.55 9.11 -0.10
N ALA A 2 24.21 7.89 0.25
CA ALA A 2 24.55 7.23 1.51
C ALA A 2 25.57 6.12 1.26
N GLY A 3 26.58 6.00 2.12
CA GLY A 3 27.60 4.94 1.99
C GLY A 3 27.08 3.54 2.34
N ASN A 4 25.97 3.46 3.08
CA ASN A 4 25.27 2.23 3.44
C ASN A 4 23.78 2.37 3.06
N ASP A 5 22.87 2.39 4.01
CA ASP A 5 21.44 2.50 3.75
C ASP A 5 20.98 3.95 3.60
N PHE A 6 19.96 4.17 2.76
CA PHE A 6 19.20 5.40 2.68
C PHE A 6 17.74 5.12 3.03
N ARG A 7 17.15 5.94 3.91
CA ARG A 7 15.74 5.80 4.30
C ARG A 7 15.03 7.14 4.27
N LEU A 8 13.91 7.22 3.55
CA LEU A 8 12.97 8.33 3.54
C LEU A 8 11.62 7.83 4.05
N LEU A 9 11.20 8.30 5.23
CA LEU A 9 10.00 7.79 5.90
C LEU A 9 9.01 8.92 6.13
N GLY A 10 7.80 8.82 5.54
CA GLY A 10 6.71 9.78 5.70
C GLY A 10 7.13 11.23 5.47
N SER A 11 8.07 11.46 4.57
CA SER A 11 8.74 12.75 4.36
C SER A 11 8.73 13.14 2.88
N ASP A 12 8.74 14.44 2.62
CA ASP A 12 8.71 14.98 1.27
C ASP A 12 10.11 15.48 0.85
N LEU A 13 10.51 15.12 -0.37
CA LEU A 13 11.70 15.60 -1.04
C LEU A 13 11.30 16.18 -2.40
N ALA A 14 11.52 17.46 -2.62
CA ALA A 14 11.19 18.12 -3.88
C ALA A 14 12.39 18.91 -4.42
N SER A 15 12.52 18.94 -5.75
CA SER A 15 13.52 19.70 -6.49
C SER A 15 12.92 20.26 -7.77
N ASP A 16 13.23 21.50 -8.14
CA ASP A 16 12.86 22.06 -9.45
C ASP A 16 13.66 21.42 -10.60
N GLY A 17 14.83 20.84 -10.30
CA GLY A 17 15.62 20.03 -11.22
C GLY A 17 15.47 18.55 -10.95
N GLY A 18 16.45 17.74 -11.34
CA GLY A 18 16.44 16.31 -11.07
C GLY A 18 16.70 15.96 -9.60
N VAL A 19 16.33 14.75 -9.20
CA VAL A 19 16.62 14.14 -7.90
C VAL A 19 17.42 12.87 -8.11
N GLN A 20 18.59 12.78 -7.48
CA GLN A 20 19.38 11.55 -7.49
C GLN A 20 19.62 11.05 -6.06
N LEU A 21 19.13 9.84 -5.77
CA LEU A 21 19.34 9.14 -4.51
C LEU A 21 20.18 7.87 -4.77
N SER A 22 21.19 7.67 -3.93
CA SER A 22 22.06 6.51 -4.05
C SER A 22 22.38 5.96 -2.66
N ALA A 23 22.23 4.65 -2.48
CA ALA A 23 22.60 3.91 -1.29
C ALA A 23 23.66 2.85 -1.64
N GLY A 24 24.65 2.68 -0.79
CA GLY A 24 25.67 1.64 -0.96
C GLY A 24 25.14 0.24 -0.67
N ASN A 25 24.05 0.14 0.09
CA ASN A 25 23.32 -1.09 0.41
C ASN A 25 21.82 -0.88 0.10
N ASP A 26 20.94 -0.71 1.06
CA ASP A 26 19.50 -0.66 0.84
C ASP A 26 18.97 0.77 0.69
N LEU A 27 17.99 0.95 -0.19
CA LEU A 27 17.25 2.19 -0.34
C LEU A 27 15.77 1.96 -0.04
N LEU A 28 15.25 2.68 0.97
CA LEU A 28 13.86 2.59 1.42
C LEU A 28 13.17 3.95 1.34
N VAL A 29 12.06 4.01 0.61
CA VAL A 29 11.09 5.11 0.61
C VAL A 29 9.77 4.56 1.09
N ALA A 30 9.31 4.96 2.28
CA ALA A 30 8.13 4.33 2.87
C ALA A 30 7.23 5.31 3.60
N SER A 31 5.95 4.95 3.65
CA SER A 31 4.99 5.58 4.55
C SER A 31 5.31 5.31 6.02
N VAL A 32 4.79 6.17 6.88
CA VAL A 32 4.69 5.94 8.33
C VAL A 32 3.23 5.84 8.72
N ALA A 33 2.93 4.96 9.67
CA ALA A 33 1.58 4.77 10.16
C ALA A 33 1.32 5.71 11.34
N ASN A 34 0.32 6.59 11.20
CA ASN A 34 -0.25 7.39 12.29
C ASN A 34 -1.45 6.64 12.87
N SER A 35 -1.51 6.48 14.18
CA SER A 35 -2.59 5.75 14.84
C SER A 35 -3.27 6.58 15.91
N ASP A 36 -4.61 6.56 15.90
CA ASP A 36 -5.46 7.13 16.93
C ASP A 36 -6.30 6.05 17.58
N SER A 37 -6.49 6.15 18.88
CA SER A 37 -7.30 5.20 19.66
C SER A 37 -8.11 5.92 20.70
N TYR A 38 -9.40 5.60 20.75
CA TYR A 38 -10.34 6.09 21.72
C TYR A 38 -11.09 4.91 22.34
N ASP A 39 -11.16 4.86 23.67
CA ASP A 39 -11.92 3.86 24.44
C ASP A 39 -12.69 4.59 25.55
N PHE A 40 -14.01 4.54 25.49
CA PHE A 40 -14.88 5.26 26.40
C PHE A 40 -16.00 4.36 26.90
N LYS A 41 -16.11 4.25 28.22
CA LYS A 41 -17.15 3.45 28.89
C LYS A 41 -17.86 4.27 29.95
N VAL A 42 -19.19 4.30 29.86
CA VAL A 42 -20.07 4.96 30.84
C VAL A 42 -21.04 3.94 31.43
N ARG A 43 -21.33 4.13 32.71
CA ARG A 43 -22.41 3.42 33.41
C ARG A 43 -23.22 4.42 34.21
N HIS A 44 -24.52 4.44 33.98
CA HIS A 44 -25.47 5.30 34.70
C HIS A 44 -26.83 4.62 34.79
N ASP A 45 -27.43 4.55 35.99
CA ASP A 45 -28.81 4.11 36.26
C ASP A 45 -29.26 2.82 35.52
N GLY A 46 -28.40 1.81 35.43
CA GLY A 46 -28.71 0.56 34.76
C GLY A 46 -28.35 0.51 33.28
N GLU A 47 -27.92 1.63 32.72
CA GLU A 47 -27.39 1.73 31.34
C GLU A 47 -25.88 1.59 31.35
N THR A 48 -25.37 0.92 30.35
CA THR A 48 -23.93 0.85 30.06
C THR A 48 -23.70 1.12 28.58
N SER A 49 -22.84 2.06 28.29
CA SER A 49 -22.32 2.33 26.94
C SER A 49 -20.82 2.14 26.92
N HIS A 50 -20.32 1.45 25.92
CA HIS A 50 -18.88 1.25 25.70
C HIS A 50 -18.56 1.42 24.22
N ASN A 51 -17.77 2.43 23.89
CA ASN A 51 -17.38 2.75 22.53
C ASN A 51 -15.86 2.67 22.40
N ILE A 52 -15.40 1.95 21.39
CA ILE A 52 -13.99 1.89 21.02
C ILE A 52 -13.88 2.34 19.58
N GLN A 53 -12.95 3.26 19.33
CA GLN A 53 -12.56 3.66 17.99
C GLN A 53 -11.05 3.55 17.86
N ARG A 54 -10.59 2.95 16.77
CA ARG A 54 -9.18 2.90 16.42
C ARG A 54 -9.04 3.21 14.94
N SER A 55 -8.04 3.99 14.59
CA SER A 55 -7.71 4.27 13.20
C SER A 55 -6.21 4.22 12.98
N VAL A 56 -5.82 3.77 11.81
CA VAL A 56 -4.45 3.84 11.29
C VAL A 56 -4.51 4.52 9.94
N ARG A 57 -3.65 5.51 9.73
CA ARG A 57 -3.52 6.24 8.46
C ARG A 57 -2.07 6.24 8.04
N GLN A 58 -1.84 5.82 6.81
CA GLN A 58 -0.52 5.88 6.19
C GLN A 58 -0.23 7.32 5.74
N GLN A 59 0.91 7.83 6.17
CA GLN A 59 1.47 9.06 5.61
C GLN A 59 2.62 8.65 4.71
N GLY A 60 2.39 8.67 3.40
CA GLY A 60 3.38 8.32 2.39
C GLY A 60 4.58 9.26 2.41
N ALA A 61 5.71 8.78 1.95
CA ALA A 61 6.81 9.65 1.54
C ALA A 61 6.55 10.13 0.09
N SER A 62 7.07 11.31 -0.26
CA SER A 62 6.96 11.85 -1.62
C SER A 62 8.34 12.29 -2.11
N ILE A 63 8.65 11.92 -3.35
CA ILE A 63 9.82 12.41 -4.08
C ILE A 63 9.35 13.04 -5.38
N THR A 64 9.61 14.32 -5.57
CA THR A 64 9.23 15.05 -6.78
C THR A 64 10.44 15.75 -7.38
N GLY A 65 10.77 15.44 -8.62
CA GLY A 65 11.79 16.11 -9.42
C GLY A 65 11.14 16.85 -10.59
N GLY A 66 11.55 18.11 -10.87
CA GLY A 66 11.16 18.81 -12.09
C GLY A 66 11.90 18.30 -13.35
N GLY A 67 12.98 17.53 -13.18
CA GLY A 67 13.70 16.75 -14.18
C GLY A 67 13.65 15.27 -13.85
N ASP A 68 14.74 14.55 -14.12
CA ASP A 68 14.87 13.12 -13.82
C ASP A 68 14.82 12.82 -12.33
N VAL A 69 14.20 11.69 -11.97
CA VAL A 69 14.29 11.08 -10.65
C VAL A 69 15.00 9.75 -10.77
N VAL A 70 16.20 9.67 -10.19
CA VAL A 70 17.04 8.46 -10.25
C VAL A 70 17.29 7.94 -8.84
N MET A 71 16.95 6.68 -8.61
CA MET A 71 17.17 5.97 -7.35
C MET A 71 18.00 4.73 -7.60
N GLU A 72 19.14 4.62 -6.90
CA GLU A 72 20.06 3.51 -7.07
C GLU A 72 20.38 2.85 -5.71
N SER A 73 20.25 1.54 -5.62
CA SER A 73 20.66 0.75 -4.45
C SER A 73 21.76 -0.24 -4.78
N GLY A 74 22.68 -0.42 -3.84
CA GLY A 74 23.72 -1.43 -3.91
C GLY A 74 23.24 -2.85 -3.61
N ASN A 75 22.05 -2.98 -3.02
CA ASN A 75 21.33 -4.20 -2.73
C ASN A 75 19.84 -3.95 -3.02
N ASP A 76 18.95 -3.87 -2.06
CA ASP A 76 17.51 -3.79 -2.28
C ASP A 76 17.00 -2.36 -2.40
N LEU A 77 15.98 -2.15 -3.25
CA LEU A 77 15.24 -0.92 -3.37
C LEU A 77 13.77 -1.16 -3.04
N THR A 78 13.26 -0.47 -2.03
CA THR A 78 11.87 -0.66 -1.58
C THR A 78 11.12 0.67 -1.55
N VAL A 79 9.92 0.69 -2.16
CA VAL A 79 8.96 1.80 -2.12
C VAL A 79 7.66 1.29 -1.53
N ILE A 80 7.16 1.88 -0.42
CA ILE A 80 5.94 1.44 0.26
C ILE A 80 4.97 2.60 0.41
N ALA A 81 3.77 2.48 -0.17
CA ALA A 81 2.68 3.44 -0.05
C ALA A 81 3.17 4.89 -0.18
N SER A 82 3.99 5.14 -1.19
CA SER A 82 4.71 6.39 -1.39
C SER A 82 4.58 6.86 -2.84
N ARG A 83 4.91 8.14 -3.09
CA ARG A 83 4.77 8.77 -4.40
C ARG A 83 6.13 9.18 -4.95
N LEU A 84 6.39 8.80 -6.19
CA LEU A 84 7.55 9.21 -6.97
C LEU A 84 7.08 9.90 -8.24
N GLU A 85 7.50 11.14 -8.46
CA GLU A 85 7.14 11.93 -9.63
C GLU A 85 8.39 12.53 -10.30
N ALA A 86 8.55 12.27 -11.58
CA ALA A 86 9.60 12.85 -12.42
C ALA A 86 8.98 13.75 -13.50
N GLY A 87 9.52 14.96 -13.65
CA GLY A 87 9.18 15.86 -14.75
C GLY A 87 9.79 15.43 -16.07
N GLU A 88 10.75 14.52 -16.06
CA GLU A 88 11.36 13.85 -17.21
C GLU A 88 11.32 12.33 -16.93
N ASP A 89 12.45 11.66 -16.78
CA ASP A 89 12.51 10.21 -16.65
C ASP A 89 12.55 9.74 -15.17
N LEU A 90 11.92 8.61 -14.89
CA LEU A 90 11.98 7.93 -13.60
C LEU A 90 12.78 6.63 -13.72
N SER A 91 13.87 6.53 -12.97
CA SER A 91 14.74 5.36 -12.97
C SER A 91 14.90 4.76 -11.57
N LEU A 92 14.48 3.51 -11.39
CA LEU A 92 14.69 2.70 -10.18
C LEU A 92 15.63 1.56 -10.50
N ILE A 93 16.79 1.53 -9.85
CA ILE A 93 17.87 0.61 -10.17
C ILE A 93 18.33 -0.07 -8.89
N GLY A 94 18.19 -1.39 -8.82
CA GLY A 94 18.65 -2.24 -7.73
C GLY A 94 19.65 -3.28 -8.21
N LYS A 95 20.63 -3.65 -7.36
CA LYS A 95 21.47 -4.83 -7.60
C LYS A 95 20.86 -6.08 -6.99
N GLY A 96 20.04 -5.94 -5.95
CA GLY A 96 19.17 -6.95 -5.37
C GLY A 96 17.73 -6.75 -5.83
N ASP A 97 16.77 -6.97 -4.93
CA ASP A 97 15.35 -6.91 -5.23
C ASP A 97 14.83 -5.47 -5.33
N ILE A 98 13.85 -5.26 -6.21
CA ILE A 98 13.07 -4.03 -6.26
C ILE A 98 11.63 -4.36 -5.86
N SER A 99 11.16 -3.75 -4.76
CA SER A 99 9.83 -3.97 -4.22
C SER A 99 9.03 -2.68 -4.20
N ILE A 100 7.89 -2.64 -4.92
CA ILE A 100 6.96 -1.52 -4.96
C ILE A 100 5.65 -1.98 -4.35
N LEU A 101 5.44 -1.64 -3.08
CA LEU A 101 4.45 -2.25 -2.22
C LEU A 101 3.37 -1.25 -1.78
N ALA A 102 2.22 -1.79 -1.39
CA ALA A 102 1.16 -1.07 -0.71
C ALA A 102 1.28 -1.20 0.82
N ALA A 103 0.59 -0.30 1.53
CA ALA A 103 0.29 -0.42 2.95
C ALA A 103 -1.21 -0.33 3.18
N LEU A 104 -1.67 -0.49 4.41
CA LEU A 104 -3.09 -0.49 4.74
C LEU A 104 -3.44 0.66 5.68
N ASP A 105 -4.47 1.42 5.33
CA ASP A 105 -5.25 2.21 6.27
C ASP A 105 -6.27 1.31 6.96
N SER A 106 -6.59 1.57 8.21
CA SER A 106 -7.61 0.79 8.90
C SER A 106 -8.47 1.64 9.82
N ASP A 107 -9.74 1.26 9.91
CA ASP A 107 -10.72 1.79 10.87
C ASP A 107 -11.37 0.63 11.60
N TYR A 108 -11.50 0.77 12.90
CA TYR A 108 -12.24 -0.14 13.77
C TYR A 108 -13.16 0.66 14.68
N LEU A 109 -14.43 0.29 14.66
CA LEU A 109 -15.49 0.86 15.49
C LEU A 109 -16.19 -0.27 16.23
N TYR A 110 -16.26 -0.14 17.54
CA TYR A 110 -17.04 -1.02 18.39
C TYR A 110 -17.97 -0.17 19.25
N SER A 111 -19.24 -0.52 19.27
CA SER A 111 -20.25 0.08 20.16
C SER A 111 -21.02 -1.00 20.87
N TYR A 112 -21.09 -0.90 22.17
CA TYR A 112 -21.90 -1.75 23.02
C TYR A 112 -22.83 -0.91 23.87
N GLU A 113 -24.11 -1.22 23.82
CA GLU A 113 -25.14 -0.64 24.66
C GLU A 113 -25.86 -1.71 25.48
N GLU A 114 -26.01 -1.49 26.76
CA GLU A 114 -26.78 -2.32 27.67
C GLU A 114 -27.77 -1.48 28.46
N ASP A 115 -29.00 -1.93 28.46
CA ASP A 115 -30.13 -1.30 29.09
C ASP A 115 -30.78 -2.30 30.06
N LYS A 116 -30.86 -1.97 31.33
CA LYS A 116 -31.49 -2.81 32.37
C LYS A 116 -32.77 -2.16 32.87
N GLY A 117 -33.88 -2.71 32.43
CA GLY A 117 -35.22 -2.27 32.90
C GLY A 117 -35.66 -3.03 34.16
N SER A 118 -36.82 -2.65 34.68
CA SER A 118 -37.47 -3.27 35.84
C SER A 118 -37.78 -4.76 35.56
N PHE A 119 -37.87 -5.54 36.62
CA PHE A 119 -38.24 -6.96 36.57
C PHE A 119 -37.31 -7.86 35.76
N GLY A 120 -36.00 -7.57 35.77
CA GLY A 120 -35.00 -8.41 35.09
C GLY A 120 -34.99 -8.27 33.58
N ARG A 121 -35.66 -7.25 33.03
CA ARG A 121 -35.54 -6.95 31.58
C ARG A 121 -34.14 -6.45 31.26
N LYS A 122 -33.57 -6.96 30.17
CA LYS A 122 -32.27 -6.54 29.68
C LYS A 122 -32.30 -6.43 28.15
N ARG A 123 -31.78 -5.36 27.63
CA ARG A 123 -31.49 -5.19 26.21
C ARG A 123 -29.99 -4.98 26.04
N THR A 124 -29.40 -5.67 25.12
CA THR A 124 -28.02 -5.41 24.69
C THR A 124 -28.01 -5.22 23.18
N GLU A 125 -27.21 -4.28 22.75
CA GLU A 125 -26.96 -4.01 21.34
C GLU A 125 -25.46 -3.86 21.16
N THR A 126 -24.88 -4.60 20.20
CA THR A 126 -23.46 -4.56 19.89
C THR A 126 -23.32 -4.32 18.41
N THR A 127 -22.53 -3.33 18.03
CA THR A 127 -22.16 -3.06 16.65
C THR A 127 -20.65 -3.06 16.55
N GLU A 128 -20.14 -3.80 15.58
CA GLU A 128 -18.72 -3.85 15.27
C GLU A 128 -18.54 -3.60 13.77
N THR A 129 -17.66 -2.67 13.44
CA THR A 129 -17.31 -2.35 12.06
C THR A 129 -15.80 -2.30 11.93
N SER A 130 -15.27 -3.02 10.96
CA SER A 130 -13.86 -2.98 10.59
C SER A 130 -13.74 -2.69 9.10
N ARG A 131 -12.80 -1.82 8.76
CA ARG A 131 -12.46 -1.46 7.40
C ARG A 131 -10.95 -1.41 7.23
N GLN A 132 -10.47 -1.96 6.13
CA GLN A 132 -9.10 -1.82 5.68
C GLN A 132 -9.10 -1.37 4.23
N ASP A 133 -8.36 -0.30 3.95
CA ASP A 133 -8.20 0.26 2.62
C ASP A 133 -6.74 0.20 2.19
N VAL A 134 -6.51 -0.27 0.98
CA VAL A 134 -5.17 -0.36 0.37
C VAL A 134 -4.69 1.05 -0.01
N VAL A 135 -3.50 1.39 0.42
CA VAL A 135 -2.75 2.58 0.01
C VAL A 135 -1.59 2.13 -0.85
N GLY A 136 -1.74 2.20 -2.17
CA GLY A 136 -0.72 1.79 -3.14
C GLY A 136 0.40 2.82 -3.29
N SER A 137 1.52 2.39 -3.85
CA SER A 137 2.58 3.27 -4.30
C SER A 137 2.25 3.85 -5.68
N GLN A 138 2.66 5.09 -5.94
CA GLN A 138 2.43 5.80 -7.20
C GLN A 138 3.77 6.21 -7.81
N LEU A 139 4.01 5.82 -9.05
CA LEU A 139 5.18 6.13 -9.83
C LEU A 139 4.72 6.85 -11.10
N ALA A 140 5.18 8.08 -11.33
CA ALA A 140 4.81 8.86 -12.50
C ALA A 140 6.03 9.52 -13.14
N ALA A 141 6.11 9.46 -14.47
CA ALA A 141 7.10 10.16 -15.26
C ALA A 141 6.44 10.88 -16.44
N GLN A 142 6.93 12.06 -16.78
CA GLN A 142 6.55 12.72 -18.05
C GLN A 142 7.37 12.19 -19.23
N GLY A 143 8.50 11.55 -19.00
CA GLY A 143 9.29 10.77 -19.93
C GLY A 143 9.08 9.27 -19.73
N ASP A 144 10.19 8.55 -19.71
CA ASP A 144 10.25 7.10 -19.59
C ASP A 144 10.26 6.62 -18.13
N VAL A 145 9.78 5.40 -17.91
CA VAL A 145 9.95 4.68 -16.63
C VAL A 145 10.86 3.48 -16.83
N LEU A 146 11.97 3.47 -16.09
CA LEU A 146 12.91 2.36 -16.01
C LEU A 146 12.90 1.75 -14.62
N ILE A 147 12.56 0.47 -14.49
CA ILE A 147 12.69 -0.32 -13.25
C ILE A 147 13.55 -1.52 -13.56
N ASN A 148 14.73 -1.58 -12.95
CA ASN A 148 15.74 -2.54 -13.34
C ASN A 148 16.48 -3.15 -12.14
N ALA A 149 16.22 -4.44 -11.88
CA ALA A 149 16.86 -5.29 -10.88
C ALA A 149 17.93 -6.21 -11.51
N SER A 150 18.60 -5.78 -12.59
CA SER A 150 19.52 -6.66 -13.36
C SER A 150 20.82 -5.98 -13.80
N LYS A 151 21.25 -4.89 -13.16
CA LYS A 151 22.41 -4.13 -13.61
C LYS A 151 23.74 -4.60 -13.03
N ASP A 152 24.78 -4.54 -13.88
CA ASP A 152 26.16 -4.59 -13.43
C ASP A 152 26.58 -3.25 -12.77
N LYS A 153 27.78 -3.24 -12.15
CA LYS A 153 28.36 -2.06 -11.54
C LYS A 153 28.57 -0.88 -12.50
N GLN A 154 28.47 -1.12 -13.82
CA GLN A 154 28.66 -0.14 -14.89
C GLN A 154 27.34 0.35 -15.47
N GLY A 155 26.20 -0.08 -14.92
CA GLY A 155 24.88 0.33 -15.38
C GLY A 155 24.43 -0.32 -16.69
N ARG A 156 25.11 -1.40 -17.13
CA ARG A 156 24.71 -2.15 -18.31
C ARG A 156 23.81 -3.31 -17.91
N LEU A 157 22.79 -3.58 -18.74
CA LEU A 157 22.07 -4.85 -18.66
C LEU A 157 23.08 -5.99 -18.83
N VAL A 158 23.37 -6.69 -17.77
CA VAL A 158 24.24 -7.86 -17.84
C VAL A 158 23.44 -9.03 -18.36
N GLY A 159 24.04 -9.69 -19.33
CA GLY A 159 23.52 -10.98 -19.78
C GLY A 159 23.46 -11.94 -18.58
N TYR A 160 22.40 -12.57 -18.49
CA TYR A 160 21.81 -13.72 -17.78
C TYR A 160 22.56 -14.46 -16.66
N GLU A 161 23.83 -14.19 -16.37
CA GLU A 161 24.62 -15.05 -15.47
C GLU A 161 25.04 -14.43 -14.13
N ALA A 162 24.66 -13.18 -13.82
CA ALA A 162 25.27 -12.47 -12.68
C ALA A 162 24.34 -11.59 -11.83
N ALA A 163 23.03 -11.62 -12.01
CA ALA A 163 22.10 -10.84 -11.22
C ALA A 163 20.94 -11.73 -10.72
N GLU A 164 20.55 -11.59 -9.47
CA GLU A 164 19.54 -12.42 -8.80
C GLU A 164 18.31 -11.61 -8.34
N GLY A 165 18.15 -10.33 -8.78
CA GLY A 165 17.11 -9.46 -8.25
C GLY A 165 15.73 -9.75 -8.83
N ASP A 166 14.76 -9.92 -7.93
CA ASP A 166 13.34 -9.98 -8.26
C ASP A 166 12.74 -8.57 -8.35
N VAL A 167 11.69 -8.39 -9.15
CA VAL A 167 10.87 -7.18 -9.15
C VAL A 167 9.45 -7.54 -8.75
N THR A 168 8.96 -6.91 -7.67
CA THR A 168 7.61 -7.17 -7.13
C THR A 168 6.81 -5.88 -7.04
N PHE A 169 5.60 -5.91 -7.58
CA PHE A 169 4.59 -4.87 -7.40
C PHE A 169 3.42 -5.42 -6.60
N THR A 170 2.93 -4.65 -5.62
CA THR A 170 1.67 -4.94 -4.91
C THR A 170 0.82 -3.69 -4.90
N SER A 171 -0.28 -3.71 -5.66
CA SER A 171 -1.25 -2.61 -5.76
C SER A 171 -0.59 -1.26 -6.08
N ALA A 172 0.32 -1.24 -7.06
CA ALA A 172 1.00 -0.03 -7.49
C ALA A 172 0.30 0.63 -8.69
N ASP A 173 0.50 1.92 -8.86
CA ASP A 173 0.07 2.68 -10.03
C ASP A 173 1.32 3.26 -10.71
N VAL A 174 1.63 2.78 -11.92
CA VAL A 174 2.80 3.18 -12.70
C VAL A 174 2.35 3.88 -13.97
N ARG A 175 2.78 5.10 -14.18
CA ARG A 175 2.43 5.93 -15.33
C ARG A 175 3.66 6.56 -15.97
N SER A 176 3.78 6.41 -17.29
CA SER A 176 4.75 7.14 -18.11
C SER A 176 4.04 7.81 -19.28
N GLN A 177 4.56 8.95 -19.75
CA GLN A 177 4.15 9.50 -21.03
C GLN A 177 5.02 8.98 -22.18
N GLY A 178 6.23 8.49 -21.89
CA GLY A 178 7.13 7.78 -22.77
C GLY A 178 7.00 6.27 -22.65
N ASP A 179 8.11 5.57 -22.79
CA ASP A 179 8.20 4.11 -22.72
C ASP A 179 8.28 3.61 -21.26
N THR A 180 7.89 2.38 -21.03
CA THR A 180 8.07 1.71 -19.75
C THR A 180 8.88 0.42 -19.93
N LEU A 181 10.02 0.34 -19.27
CA LEU A 181 10.86 -0.86 -19.23
C LEU A 181 10.98 -1.39 -17.80
N ILE A 182 10.54 -2.62 -17.59
CA ILE A 182 10.67 -3.34 -16.31
C ILE A 182 11.50 -4.59 -16.56
N ALA A 183 12.65 -4.68 -15.91
CA ALA A 183 13.57 -5.80 -16.09
C ALA A 183 13.99 -6.40 -14.75
N SER A 184 13.87 -7.72 -14.63
CA SER A 184 14.28 -8.52 -13.47
C SER A 184 15.20 -9.65 -13.95
N ALA A 185 16.31 -9.84 -13.25
CA ALA A 185 17.16 -11.01 -13.45
C ALA A 185 16.59 -12.26 -12.77
N GLY A 186 15.69 -12.09 -11.82
CA GLY A 186 14.89 -13.12 -11.19
C GLY A 186 13.48 -13.17 -11.78
N SER A 187 12.48 -13.15 -10.91
CA SER A 187 11.04 -13.15 -11.24
C SER A 187 10.49 -11.72 -11.28
N LEU A 188 9.58 -11.47 -12.20
CA LEU A 188 8.75 -10.27 -12.21
C LEU A 188 7.33 -10.63 -11.75
N THR A 189 6.90 -10.06 -10.62
CA THR A 189 5.60 -10.38 -10.02
C THR A 189 4.75 -9.12 -9.85
N PHE A 190 3.51 -9.19 -10.32
CA PHE A 190 2.47 -8.21 -10.06
C PHE A 190 1.41 -8.88 -9.20
N ASP A 191 1.27 -8.40 -7.98
CA ASP A 191 0.36 -8.92 -6.96
C ASP A 191 -0.70 -7.89 -6.58
N SER A 192 -1.75 -8.31 -5.91
CA SER A 192 -2.84 -7.48 -5.45
C SER A 192 -2.93 -7.46 -3.93
N ALA A 193 -3.46 -6.37 -3.38
CA ALA A 193 -3.85 -6.27 -1.98
C ALA A 193 -5.37 -6.13 -1.85
N ALA A 194 -5.92 -6.53 -0.70
CA ALA A 194 -7.35 -6.57 -0.49
C ALA A 194 -7.83 -5.39 0.37
N ASN A 195 -8.82 -4.66 -0.14
CA ASN A 195 -9.69 -3.82 0.67
C ASN A 195 -10.72 -4.72 1.36
N THR A 196 -10.89 -4.55 2.67
CA THR A 196 -11.84 -5.34 3.44
C THR A 196 -12.82 -4.46 4.19
N TYR A 197 -14.07 -4.85 4.22
CA TYR A 197 -15.10 -4.23 5.04
C TYR A 197 -15.90 -5.32 5.74
N SER A 198 -16.00 -5.23 7.06
CA SER A 198 -16.88 -6.07 7.86
C SER A 198 -17.78 -5.23 8.75
N HIS A 199 -19.03 -5.63 8.84
CA HIS A 199 -20.00 -5.03 9.73
C HIS A 199 -20.81 -6.12 10.41
N GLU A 200 -20.82 -6.11 11.74
CA GLU A 200 -21.62 -7.02 12.56
C GLU A 200 -22.51 -6.22 13.49
N HIS A 201 -23.78 -6.64 13.57
CA HIS A 201 -24.74 -6.05 14.48
C HIS A 201 -25.48 -7.17 15.20
N HIS A 202 -25.44 -7.16 16.52
CA HIS A 202 -26.12 -8.10 17.40
C HIS A 202 -27.04 -7.38 18.39
N LYS A 203 -28.26 -7.87 18.48
CA LYS A 203 -29.26 -7.37 19.41
C LYS A 203 -29.90 -8.50 20.21
N THR A 204 -29.89 -8.35 21.52
CA THR A 204 -30.53 -9.29 22.42
C THR A 204 -31.54 -8.55 23.30
N LYS A 205 -32.73 -9.06 23.40
CA LYS A 205 -33.77 -8.61 24.34
C LYS A 205 -34.14 -9.78 25.24
N LYS A 206 -33.96 -9.60 26.54
CA LYS A 206 -34.35 -10.56 27.55
C LYS A 206 -35.49 -9.97 28.39
N GLY A 207 -36.62 -10.66 28.41
CA GLY A 207 -37.74 -10.37 29.30
C GLY A 207 -37.79 -11.36 30.45
N THR A 208 -38.82 -11.23 31.32
CA THR A 208 -38.99 -12.11 32.50
C THR A 208 -39.25 -13.57 32.08
N ILE A 209 -39.90 -13.81 30.93
CA ILE A 209 -40.35 -15.14 30.49
C ILE A 209 -39.81 -15.48 29.09
N SER A 210 -39.24 -14.53 28.36
CA SER A 210 -38.79 -14.74 26.97
C SER A 210 -37.48 -14.04 26.68
N ALA A 211 -36.69 -14.61 25.78
CA ALA A 211 -35.52 -13.98 25.21
C ALA A 211 -35.61 -13.98 23.68
N ARG A 212 -35.18 -12.91 23.03
CA ARG A 212 -35.08 -12.78 21.58
C ARG A 212 -33.70 -12.26 21.21
N GLN A 213 -33.09 -12.89 20.23
CA GLN A 213 -31.81 -12.47 19.65
C GLN A 213 -31.99 -12.26 18.16
N SER A 214 -31.35 -11.24 17.63
CA SER A 214 -31.23 -10.98 16.20
C SER A 214 -29.81 -10.48 15.91
N GLY A 215 -29.29 -10.79 14.74
CA GLY A 215 -27.98 -10.34 14.29
C GLY A 215 -27.94 -10.21 12.76
N GLN A 216 -27.04 -9.40 12.30
CA GLN A 216 -26.68 -9.23 10.89
C GLN A 216 -25.18 -9.16 10.80
N SER A 217 -24.61 -9.82 9.79
CA SER A 217 -23.19 -9.73 9.47
C SER A 217 -23.04 -9.48 7.95
N THR A 218 -22.10 -8.64 7.62
CA THR A 218 -21.73 -8.32 6.23
C THR A 218 -20.21 -8.38 6.13
N LEU A 219 -19.70 -9.04 5.11
CA LEU A 219 -18.29 -9.05 4.74
C LEU A 219 -18.17 -8.73 3.27
N SER A 220 -17.32 -7.75 2.94
CA SER A 220 -16.96 -7.41 1.56
C SER A 220 -15.44 -7.41 1.43
N ILE A 221 -14.95 -8.06 0.40
CA ILE A 221 -13.52 -8.09 0.05
C ILE A 221 -13.40 -7.71 -1.42
N THR A 222 -12.59 -6.72 -1.72
CA THR A 222 -12.28 -6.30 -3.09
C THR A 222 -10.77 -6.20 -3.25
N HIS A 223 -10.23 -6.77 -4.30
CA HIS A 223 -8.81 -6.72 -4.59
C HIS A 223 -8.48 -5.48 -5.42
N GLN A 224 -7.38 -4.83 -5.05
CA GLN A 224 -6.77 -3.76 -5.84
C GLN A 224 -5.47 -4.32 -6.42
N GLY A 225 -5.39 -4.41 -7.73
CA GLY A 225 -4.20 -4.85 -8.45
C GLY A 225 -3.26 -3.69 -8.76
N THR A 226 -2.24 -4.00 -9.55
CA THR A 226 -1.31 -3.01 -10.09
C THR A 226 -1.84 -2.50 -11.43
N SER A 227 -1.79 -1.19 -11.65
CA SER A 227 -2.09 -0.53 -12.91
C SER A 227 -0.79 -0.03 -13.55
N LEU A 228 -0.60 -0.32 -14.83
CA LEU A 228 0.55 0.14 -15.62
C LEU A 228 0.05 0.81 -16.89
N GLN A 229 0.28 2.11 -17.01
CA GLN A 229 -0.09 2.93 -18.16
C GLN A 229 1.15 3.57 -18.76
N SER A 230 1.38 3.36 -20.05
CA SER A 230 2.48 3.95 -20.82
C SER A 230 1.92 4.69 -22.04
N GLY A 231 2.48 5.85 -22.34
CA GLY A 231 2.21 6.59 -23.58
C GLY A 231 2.96 6.02 -24.77
N GLY A 232 4.08 5.32 -24.54
CA GLY A 232 4.88 4.60 -25.53
C GLY A 232 4.78 3.08 -25.36
N ASP A 233 5.89 2.40 -25.63
CA ASP A 233 5.99 0.95 -25.55
C ASP A 233 6.11 0.45 -24.11
N VAL A 234 5.56 -0.73 -23.83
CA VAL A 234 5.75 -1.44 -22.57
C VAL A 234 6.60 -2.68 -22.81
N GLN A 235 7.74 -2.76 -22.16
CA GLN A 235 8.63 -3.93 -22.21
C GLN A 235 8.81 -4.49 -20.79
N MET A 236 8.53 -5.78 -20.64
CA MET A 236 8.69 -6.50 -19.38
C MET A 236 9.58 -7.72 -19.58
N MET A 237 10.56 -7.89 -18.72
CA MET A 237 11.47 -9.03 -18.69
C MET A 237 11.59 -9.59 -17.28
N GLY A 238 11.37 -10.88 -17.13
CA GLY A 238 11.66 -11.64 -15.91
C GLY A 238 12.29 -12.96 -16.33
N LEU A 239 13.56 -13.20 -15.94
CA LEU A 239 14.28 -14.38 -16.40
C LEU A 239 13.73 -15.69 -15.86
N ASN A 240 13.24 -15.66 -14.61
CA ASN A 240 12.61 -16.81 -13.96
C ASN A 240 11.09 -16.86 -14.16
N GLY A 241 10.53 -15.88 -14.89
CA GLY A 241 9.12 -15.83 -15.23
C GLY A 241 8.46 -14.48 -14.89
N ILE A 242 7.26 -14.29 -15.44
CA ILE A 242 6.41 -13.12 -15.17
C ILE A 242 5.08 -13.64 -14.65
N THR A 243 4.66 -13.15 -13.47
CA THR A 243 3.37 -13.44 -12.85
C THR A 243 2.53 -12.17 -12.80
N LEU A 244 1.31 -12.22 -13.33
CA LEU A 244 0.35 -11.11 -13.32
C LEU A 244 -0.90 -11.53 -12.57
N GLU A 245 -1.19 -10.88 -11.44
CA GLU A 245 -2.40 -11.10 -10.65
C GLU A 245 -3.18 -9.79 -10.51
N ASN A 246 -4.46 -9.79 -10.97
CA ASN A 246 -5.32 -8.60 -10.98
C ASN A 246 -4.63 -7.34 -11.53
N THR A 247 -3.82 -7.49 -12.58
CA THR A 247 -3.05 -6.38 -13.18
C THR A 247 -3.84 -5.77 -14.32
N GLU A 248 -3.88 -4.45 -14.37
CA GLU A 248 -4.56 -3.70 -15.42
C GLU A 248 -3.53 -2.95 -16.28
N PHE A 249 -3.74 -3.00 -17.60
CA PHE A 249 -2.97 -2.24 -18.59
C PHE A 249 -3.95 -1.32 -19.35
N PRO A 250 -4.39 -0.21 -18.74
CA PRO A 250 -5.28 0.72 -19.41
C PRO A 250 -4.54 1.36 -20.59
N GLN A 251 -5.22 1.42 -21.75
CA GLN A 251 -4.69 2.15 -22.88
C GLN A 251 -4.69 3.64 -22.56
N ALA A 252 -3.62 4.35 -22.96
CA ALA A 252 -3.62 5.80 -22.91
C ALA A 252 -4.77 6.33 -23.79
N GLU A 253 -5.64 7.16 -23.24
CA GLU A 253 -6.62 7.89 -24.04
C GLU A 253 -5.85 8.88 -24.93
N ILE A 254 -5.99 8.71 -26.25
CA ILE A 254 -5.38 9.57 -27.29
C ILE A 254 -6.19 10.86 -27.40
#